data_9d340a6ed9c4eef223382f06c7674785
#
_entry.id   9d340a6ed9c4eef223382f06c7674785
#
_cell.length_a   1.000
_cell.length_b   1.000
_cell.length_c   1.000
_cell.angle_alpha   90.00
_cell.angle_beta   90.00
_cell.angle_gamma   90.00
#
_symmetry.space_group_name_H-M   'P 1'
#
loop_
_entity.id
_entity.type
_entity.pdbx_description
1 polymer ?
#
loop_
_entity_poly.entity_id
_entity_poly.type
_entity_poly.pdbx_seq_one_letter_code
_entity_poly.pdbx_strand_id
1 'polypeptide(L)'
;MEAVCEPATEQMPQEVDGLRGALIRQREYTLALYADLPDKYWSPADFPYSPIVNPPLWELAHIAWFAEFFCLRWRPDDLQGQRTPSSFAPADALFNSQTVPHLHRWRNAYPAKDACFSYMQRVLHDVLQALDKSASDERYAFQLAVAHEDMHAEALAMTLNTIGLTLPECVGQQHMLPARGGSLQLDGGDILLGGSQRNFRFDNEMPARMTSVAPFAIASQPVTGAEFAAFLHSADYRDNRFWSDAGCKWRDAASALTRHADANRAAAHVSLHEAEAWCRWAGRRLPSEAEWEFAAVNSALFRQSCGQVWEWTSTAFAPFPGFSPGRYRDYSVPWFGTHQVLKGGSFVTHPRLKYPQYRNFYTPDRRDMFCGFRSCEMG
;
A
#
# COMPACT_ATOMS: atom_id res chain seq x y z
N MET A 1 -1.53 -1.77 -33.23
CA MET A 1 -0.49 -2.11 -32.24
C MET A 1 -0.28 -0.85 -31.42
N GLU A 2 -1.15 -0.64 -30.46
CA GLU A 2 -0.99 0.46 -29.49
C GLU A 2 0.21 0.12 -28.61
N ALA A 3 1.12 1.07 -28.48
CA ALA A 3 2.28 0.95 -27.60
C ALA A 3 1.76 0.78 -26.17
N VAL A 4 1.92 -0.42 -25.60
CA VAL A 4 1.69 -0.67 -24.19
C VAL A 4 2.73 0.17 -23.44
N CYS A 5 2.27 1.26 -22.85
CA CYS A 5 3.11 2.14 -22.05
C CYS A 5 3.58 1.34 -20.83
N GLU A 6 4.88 1.14 -20.68
CA GLU A 6 5.42 0.63 -19.42
C GLU A 6 4.94 1.56 -18.30
N PRO A 7 4.46 1.04 -17.16
CA PRO A 7 4.13 1.90 -16.03
C PRO A 7 5.39 2.67 -15.65
N ALA A 8 5.35 3.99 -15.86
CA ALA A 8 6.46 4.87 -15.52
C ALA A 8 6.73 4.73 -14.01
N THR A 9 7.83 4.08 -13.66
CA THR A 9 8.32 4.09 -12.27
C THR A 9 8.93 5.47 -12.04
N GLU A 10 8.19 6.35 -11.40
CA GLU A 10 8.76 7.60 -10.90
C GLU A 10 9.66 7.25 -9.71
N GLN A 11 10.92 7.64 -9.75
CA GLN A 11 11.80 7.43 -8.60
C GLN A 11 11.52 8.49 -7.53
N MET A 12 11.66 8.11 -6.26
CA MET A 12 11.62 9.07 -5.15
C MET A 12 12.74 10.09 -5.35
N PRO A 13 12.43 11.39 -5.43
CA PRO A 13 13.44 12.42 -5.63
C PRO A 13 14.47 12.46 -4.48
N GLN A 14 15.71 12.79 -4.81
CA GLN A 14 16.81 12.92 -3.84
C GLN A 14 17.24 14.38 -3.66
N GLU A 15 17.04 15.21 -4.69
CA GLU A 15 17.44 16.60 -4.68
C GLU A 15 16.31 17.51 -4.18
N VAL A 16 16.71 18.68 -3.63
CA VAL A 16 15.78 19.64 -2.99
C VAL A 16 14.64 20.02 -3.91
N ASP A 17 14.93 20.43 -5.15
CA ASP A 17 13.90 20.88 -6.09
C ASP A 17 12.91 19.77 -6.46
N GLY A 18 13.42 18.55 -6.64
CA GLY A 18 12.58 17.36 -6.89
C GLY A 18 11.66 17.04 -5.71
N LEU A 19 12.20 17.04 -4.48
CA LEU A 19 11.44 16.82 -3.25
C LEU A 19 10.41 17.91 -2.99
N ARG A 20 10.78 19.19 -3.21
CA ARG A 20 9.87 20.31 -3.14
C ARG A 20 8.67 20.11 -4.07
N GLY A 21 8.95 19.79 -5.33
CA GLY A 21 7.90 19.52 -6.32
C GLY A 21 7.04 18.31 -5.92
N ALA A 22 7.63 17.25 -5.37
CA ALA A 22 6.90 16.06 -4.92
C ALA A 22 5.96 16.37 -3.74
N LEU A 23 6.43 17.10 -2.71
CA LEU A 23 5.63 17.52 -1.56
C LEU A 23 4.43 18.38 -1.96
N ILE A 24 4.64 19.33 -2.87
CA ILE A 24 3.56 20.22 -3.35
C ILE A 24 2.53 19.43 -4.16
N ARG A 25 2.97 18.70 -5.20
CA ARG A 25 2.04 17.95 -6.07
C ARG A 25 1.30 16.85 -5.30
N GLN A 26 1.96 16.19 -4.35
CA GLN A 26 1.29 15.16 -3.55
C GLN A 26 0.21 15.77 -2.65
N ARG A 27 0.46 16.93 -2.03
CA ARG A 27 -0.55 17.65 -1.26
C ARG A 27 -1.73 18.09 -2.13
N GLU A 28 -1.45 18.61 -3.33
CA GLU A 28 -2.49 18.97 -4.30
C GLU A 28 -3.35 17.77 -4.69
N TYR A 29 -2.70 16.62 -4.95
CA TYR A 29 -3.40 15.37 -5.25
C TYR A 29 -4.25 14.88 -4.07
N THR A 30 -3.69 14.89 -2.86
CA THR A 30 -4.42 14.53 -1.64
C THR A 30 -5.67 15.40 -1.48
N LEU A 31 -5.56 16.71 -1.65
CA LEU A 31 -6.70 17.62 -1.53
C LEU A 31 -7.74 17.40 -2.65
N ALA A 32 -7.30 17.07 -3.86
CA ALA A 32 -8.21 16.73 -4.95
C ALA A 32 -9.04 15.47 -4.66
N LEU A 33 -8.47 14.48 -3.99
CA LEU A 33 -9.22 13.28 -3.57
C LEU A 33 -10.36 13.59 -2.60
N TYR A 34 -10.25 14.67 -1.82
CA TYR A 34 -11.27 15.08 -0.85
C TYR A 34 -12.24 16.13 -1.40
N ALA A 35 -12.01 16.65 -2.62
CA ALA A 35 -12.77 17.78 -3.14
C ALA A 35 -14.28 17.52 -3.20
N ASP A 36 -14.67 16.31 -3.60
CA ASP A 36 -16.07 15.91 -3.78
C ASP A 36 -16.62 15.13 -2.58
N LEU A 37 -15.89 15.11 -1.44
CA LEU A 37 -16.37 14.42 -0.25
C LEU A 37 -17.62 15.13 0.30
N PRO A 38 -18.76 14.43 0.44
CA PRO A 38 -19.98 15.01 1.00
C PRO A 38 -19.77 15.63 2.38
N ASP A 39 -20.36 16.81 2.62
CA ASP A 39 -20.15 17.59 3.85
C ASP A 39 -20.39 16.79 5.14
N LYS A 40 -21.39 15.89 5.14
CA LYS A 40 -21.68 15.03 6.29
C LYS A 40 -20.51 14.14 6.73
N TYR A 41 -19.58 13.80 5.82
CA TYR A 41 -18.46 12.92 6.12
C TYR A 41 -17.23 13.66 6.70
N TRP A 42 -17.29 14.99 6.79
CA TRP A 42 -16.26 15.76 7.46
C TRP A 42 -16.36 15.74 8.99
N SER A 43 -17.54 15.36 9.53
CA SER A 43 -17.69 15.11 10.96
C SER A 43 -17.29 13.66 11.25
N PRO A 44 -16.27 13.38 12.06
CA PRO A 44 -15.92 12.01 12.42
C PRO A 44 -17.07 11.26 13.11
N ALA A 45 -17.93 11.96 13.86
CA ALA A 45 -19.08 11.35 14.51
C ALA A 45 -20.16 10.86 13.51
N ASP A 46 -20.26 11.51 12.36
CA ASP A 46 -21.24 11.18 11.32
C ASP A 46 -20.63 10.24 10.24
N PHE A 47 -19.32 10.03 10.28
CA PHE A 47 -18.63 9.12 9.37
C PHE A 47 -18.85 7.67 9.80
N PRO A 48 -19.24 6.74 8.88
CA PRO A 48 -19.50 5.36 9.23
C PRO A 48 -18.28 4.70 9.89
N TYR A 49 -18.48 4.10 11.06
CA TYR A 49 -17.42 3.37 11.72
C TYR A 49 -17.04 2.10 10.94
N SER A 50 -15.77 1.92 10.70
CA SER A 50 -15.21 0.67 10.21
C SER A 50 -13.83 0.44 10.85
N PRO A 51 -13.47 -0.79 11.25
CA PRO A 51 -12.18 -1.08 11.85
C PRO A 51 -11.00 -0.96 10.86
N ILE A 52 -11.28 -0.79 9.56
CA ILE A 52 -10.29 -0.83 8.48
C ILE A 52 -10.13 0.51 7.74
N VAL A 53 -10.86 1.55 8.12
CA VAL A 53 -10.75 2.89 7.53
C VAL A 53 -10.53 3.94 8.62
N ASN A 54 -10.29 5.18 8.24
CA ASN A 54 -10.19 6.33 9.15
C ASN A 54 -11.20 7.41 8.78
N PRO A 55 -11.65 8.24 9.74
CA PRO A 55 -12.43 9.42 9.40
C PRO A 55 -11.59 10.38 8.54
N PRO A 56 -12.14 10.94 7.46
CA PRO A 56 -11.41 11.81 6.53
C PRO A 56 -10.69 12.98 7.18
N LEU A 57 -11.33 13.67 8.12
CA LEU A 57 -10.71 14.80 8.82
C LEU A 57 -9.52 14.39 9.66
N TRP A 58 -9.61 13.22 10.33
CA TRP A 58 -8.48 12.67 11.08
C TRP A 58 -7.31 12.34 10.15
N GLU A 59 -7.60 11.67 9.04
CA GLU A 59 -6.56 11.21 8.10
C GLU A 59 -5.79 12.38 7.48
N LEU A 60 -6.51 13.42 7.03
CA LEU A 60 -5.89 14.64 6.53
C LEU A 60 -4.96 15.30 7.55
N ALA A 61 -5.45 15.51 8.77
CA ALA A 61 -4.66 16.17 9.80
C ALA A 61 -3.50 15.28 10.29
N HIS A 62 -3.66 13.95 10.25
CA HIS A 62 -2.59 12.99 10.52
C HIS A 62 -1.44 13.08 9.51
N ILE A 63 -1.73 13.24 8.23
CA ILE A 63 -0.71 13.48 7.19
C ILE A 63 0.13 14.71 7.54
N ALA A 64 -0.51 15.81 7.93
CA ALA A 64 0.19 17.02 8.33
C ALA A 64 1.01 16.80 9.60
N TRP A 65 0.42 16.17 10.61
CA TRP A 65 1.11 15.84 11.86
C TRP A 65 2.36 14.99 11.62
N PHE A 66 2.26 14.00 10.73
CA PHE A 66 3.38 13.14 10.39
C PHE A 66 4.53 13.92 9.74
N ALA A 67 4.23 14.74 8.75
CA ALA A 67 5.22 15.57 8.08
C ALA A 67 5.89 16.57 9.06
N GLU A 68 5.09 17.25 9.91
CA GLU A 68 5.62 18.12 10.97
C GLU A 68 6.53 17.34 11.93
N PHE A 69 6.07 16.16 12.36
CA PHE A 69 6.80 15.35 13.31
C PHE A 69 8.17 14.92 12.77
N PHE A 70 8.21 14.26 11.62
CA PHE A 70 9.43 13.67 11.09
C PHE A 70 10.37 14.66 10.41
N CYS A 71 9.85 15.72 9.77
CA CYS A 71 10.68 16.71 9.10
C CYS A 71 11.17 17.84 10.01
N LEU A 72 10.39 18.24 11.01
CA LEU A 72 10.68 19.45 11.80
C LEU A 72 11.03 19.17 13.25
N ARG A 73 10.45 18.14 13.86
CA ARG A 73 10.52 17.92 15.32
C ARG A 73 11.33 16.71 15.75
N TRP A 74 11.49 15.72 14.88
CA TRP A 74 12.18 14.47 15.20
C TRP A 74 13.68 14.70 15.52
N ARG A 75 14.18 14.03 16.58
CA ARG A 75 15.61 14.02 16.96
C ARG A 75 16.05 12.60 17.27
N PRO A 76 17.31 12.19 16.92
CA PRO A 76 17.81 10.82 17.11
C PRO A 76 17.85 10.35 18.57
N ASP A 77 18.07 11.26 19.48
CA ASP A 77 18.23 11.05 20.92
C ASP A 77 16.91 11.12 21.69
N ASP A 78 15.82 11.51 21.01
CA ASP A 78 14.50 11.65 21.61
C ASP A 78 13.67 10.34 21.48
N LEU A 79 14.25 9.24 21.95
CA LEU A 79 13.58 7.93 21.92
C LEU A 79 12.37 7.83 22.85
N GLN A 80 12.17 8.79 23.75
CA GLN A 80 11.11 8.76 24.78
C GLN A 80 10.24 10.03 24.88
N GLY A 81 10.33 10.93 23.90
CA GLY A 81 9.24 11.86 23.69
C GLY A 81 9.14 13.11 24.53
N GLN A 82 10.23 13.73 24.97
CA GLN A 82 10.22 15.17 25.30
C GLN A 82 10.39 16.00 24.02
N ARG A 83 9.41 15.91 23.18
CA ARG A 83 9.43 16.44 21.82
C ARG A 83 9.03 17.91 21.86
N THR A 84 9.63 18.69 20.98
CA THR A 84 9.10 20.01 20.67
C THR A 84 7.60 19.86 20.37
N PRO A 85 6.71 20.55 21.08
CA PRO A 85 5.26 20.46 20.84
C PRO A 85 4.92 20.78 19.38
N SER A 86 3.81 20.23 18.89
CA SER A 86 3.27 20.61 17.58
C SER A 86 2.95 22.09 17.51
N SER A 87 3.12 22.71 16.35
CA SER A 87 2.67 24.06 16.04
C SER A 87 1.14 24.23 16.17
N PHE A 88 0.42 23.11 16.20
CA PHE A 88 -1.02 23.04 16.44
C PHE A 88 -1.28 22.28 17.75
N ALA A 89 -1.57 22.99 18.81
CA ALA A 89 -1.60 22.48 20.19
C ALA A 89 -2.30 21.11 20.39
N PRO A 90 -3.47 20.80 19.78
CA PRO A 90 -4.13 19.52 19.98
C PRO A 90 -3.55 18.37 19.12
N ALA A 91 -2.62 18.63 18.19
CA ALA A 91 -2.26 17.67 17.17
C ALA A 91 -1.65 16.37 17.72
N ASP A 92 -0.75 16.46 18.70
CA ASP A 92 -0.11 15.28 19.30
C ASP A 92 -1.11 14.38 20.02
N ALA A 93 -2.14 14.95 20.62
CA ALA A 93 -3.20 14.22 21.33
C ALA A 93 -4.27 13.64 20.38
N LEU A 94 -4.43 14.20 19.18
CA LEU A 94 -5.52 13.83 18.25
C LEU A 94 -5.04 13.02 17.07
N PHE A 95 -3.86 13.34 16.52
CA PHE A 95 -3.45 12.83 15.20
C PHE A 95 -2.26 11.87 15.25
N ASN A 96 -1.68 11.61 16.41
CA ASN A 96 -0.63 10.61 16.56
C ASN A 96 -1.23 9.19 16.53
N SER A 97 -1.04 8.47 15.42
CA SER A 97 -1.56 7.11 15.25
C SER A 97 -1.01 6.08 16.23
N GLN A 98 0.15 6.36 16.85
CA GLN A 98 0.78 5.49 17.86
C GLN A 98 0.09 5.56 19.22
N THR A 99 -0.48 6.71 19.55
CA THR A 99 -1.05 6.97 20.89
C THR A 99 -2.56 7.11 20.90
N VAL A 100 -3.17 7.39 19.74
CA VAL A 100 -4.62 7.54 19.58
C VAL A 100 -5.22 6.20 19.14
N PRO A 101 -5.92 5.47 20.02
CA PRO A 101 -6.58 4.21 19.66
C PRO A 101 -7.55 4.42 18.49
N HIS A 102 -7.63 3.43 17.59
CA HIS A 102 -8.40 3.54 16.35
C HIS A 102 -9.84 4.03 16.58
N LEU A 103 -10.59 3.41 17.51
CA LEU A 103 -11.96 3.80 17.82
C LEU A 103 -12.10 5.25 18.32
N HIS A 104 -11.07 5.80 18.97
CA HIS A 104 -11.08 7.17 19.47
C HIS A 104 -11.04 8.19 18.33
N ARG A 105 -10.59 7.80 17.14
CA ARG A 105 -10.61 8.66 15.93
C ARG A 105 -12.03 9.08 15.52
N TRP A 106 -13.07 8.37 15.97
CA TRP A 106 -14.48 8.74 15.79
C TRP A 106 -15.08 9.52 16.96
N ARG A 107 -14.47 9.43 18.13
CA ARG A 107 -15.06 9.93 19.41
C ARG A 107 -14.43 11.20 19.94
N ASN A 108 -13.22 11.51 19.49
CA ASN A 108 -12.54 12.72 19.93
C ASN A 108 -13.24 13.97 19.39
N ALA A 109 -13.18 15.05 20.20
CA ALA A 109 -13.57 16.38 19.74
C ALA A 109 -12.46 16.95 18.85
N TYR A 110 -12.81 17.20 17.59
CA TYR A 110 -11.86 17.75 16.62
C TYR A 110 -12.03 19.25 16.48
N PRO A 111 -10.93 19.98 16.16
CA PRO A 111 -11.02 21.35 15.67
C PRO A 111 -11.86 21.44 14.41
N ALA A 112 -12.36 22.63 14.10
CA ALA A 112 -13.09 22.87 12.87
C ALA A 112 -12.28 22.45 11.62
N LYS A 113 -12.95 22.01 10.59
CA LYS A 113 -12.37 21.60 9.29
C LYS A 113 -11.33 22.63 8.81
N ASP A 114 -11.70 23.92 8.80
CA ASP A 114 -10.82 24.99 8.32
C ASP A 114 -9.55 25.16 9.16
N ALA A 115 -9.62 24.88 10.45
CA ALA A 115 -8.45 24.90 11.32
C ALA A 115 -7.49 23.76 10.99
N CYS A 116 -7.99 22.56 10.66
CA CYS A 116 -7.20 21.43 10.21
C CYS A 116 -6.55 21.73 8.84
N PHE A 117 -7.29 22.30 7.88
CA PHE A 117 -6.74 22.70 6.59
C PHE A 117 -5.67 23.79 6.73
N SER A 118 -5.90 24.78 7.59
CA SER A 118 -4.91 25.82 7.89
C SER A 118 -3.64 25.23 8.52
N TYR A 119 -3.78 24.23 9.38
CA TYR A 119 -2.65 23.49 9.94
C TYR A 119 -1.86 22.77 8.83
N MET A 120 -2.54 22.06 7.92
CA MET A 120 -1.88 21.38 6.80
C MET A 120 -1.08 22.34 5.92
N GLN A 121 -1.63 23.52 5.62
CA GLN A 121 -0.96 24.54 4.80
C GLN A 121 0.29 25.09 5.50
N ARG A 122 0.19 25.42 6.80
CA ARG A 122 1.34 25.88 7.59
C ARG A 122 2.45 24.84 7.64
N VAL A 123 2.09 23.59 7.93
CA VAL A 123 3.07 22.50 8.00
C VAL A 123 3.78 22.31 6.65
N LEU A 124 3.04 22.32 5.54
CA LEU A 124 3.68 22.23 4.23
C LEU A 124 4.67 23.39 4.01
N HIS A 125 4.27 24.63 4.31
CA HIS A 125 5.14 25.79 4.21
C HIS A 125 6.44 25.63 5.03
N ASP A 126 6.30 25.22 6.30
CA ASP A 126 7.44 25.08 7.21
C ASP A 126 8.37 23.91 6.78
N VAL A 127 7.79 22.80 6.31
CA VAL A 127 8.53 21.65 5.75
C VAL A 127 9.33 22.07 4.52
N LEU A 128 8.75 22.87 3.62
CA LEU A 128 9.45 23.37 2.44
C LEU A 128 10.62 24.31 2.82
N GLN A 129 10.44 25.17 3.82
CA GLN A 129 11.52 26.01 4.33
C GLN A 129 12.65 25.22 5.00
N ALA A 130 12.30 24.15 5.71
CA ALA A 130 13.29 23.26 6.33
C ALA A 130 14.05 22.46 5.27
N LEU A 131 13.36 21.99 4.22
CA LEU A 131 13.97 21.28 3.10
C LEU A 131 15.06 22.12 2.41
N ASP A 132 14.82 23.41 2.21
CA ASP A 132 15.80 24.32 1.58
C ASP A 132 17.13 24.43 2.35
N LYS A 133 17.08 24.16 3.66
CA LYS A 133 18.21 24.25 4.57
C LYS A 133 18.82 22.89 4.91
N SER A 134 18.20 21.79 4.42
CA SER A 134 18.56 20.44 4.80
C SER A 134 19.85 19.97 4.15
N ALA A 135 20.68 19.28 4.91
CA ALA A 135 21.80 18.51 4.39
C ALA A 135 21.31 17.25 3.67
N SER A 136 22.15 16.64 2.85
CA SER A 136 21.76 15.48 2.03
C SER A 136 21.34 14.26 2.86
N ASP A 137 21.94 14.04 4.02
CA ASP A 137 21.63 12.95 4.95
C ASP A 137 20.34 13.18 5.75
N GLU A 138 19.85 14.41 5.81
CA GLU A 138 18.58 14.76 6.44
C GLU A 138 17.37 14.55 5.52
N ARG A 139 17.58 14.47 4.20
CA ARG A 139 16.51 14.42 3.18
C ARG A 139 15.62 13.18 3.27
N TYR A 140 16.10 12.12 3.91
CA TYR A 140 15.27 10.92 4.16
C TYR A 140 13.94 11.25 4.88
N ALA A 141 13.92 12.21 5.79
CA ALA A 141 12.68 12.59 6.48
C ALA A 141 11.64 13.19 5.51
N PHE A 142 12.08 14.00 4.56
CA PHE A 142 11.20 14.59 3.54
C PHE A 142 10.73 13.56 2.52
N GLN A 143 11.59 12.63 2.12
CA GLN A 143 11.21 11.47 1.30
C GLN A 143 10.16 10.61 2.02
N LEU A 144 10.35 10.36 3.31
CA LEU A 144 9.43 9.61 4.14
C LEU A 144 8.07 10.32 4.24
N ALA A 145 8.05 11.65 4.38
CA ALA A 145 6.82 12.42 4.40
C ALA A 145 6.05 12.34 3.07
N VAL A 146 6.76 12.42 1.92
CA VAL A 146 6.15 12.21 0.59
C VAL A 146 5.57 10.80 0.49
N ALA A 147 6.34 9.76 0.82
CA ALA A 147 5.88 8.37 0.73
C ALA A 147 4.69 8.10 1.67
N HIS A 148 4.68 8.69 2.86
CA HIS A 148 3.58 8.57 3.80
C HIS A 148 2.30 9.21 3.28
N GLU A 149 2.39 10.39 2.67
CA GLU A 149 1.23 11.04 2.04
C GLU A 149 0.73 10.26 0.81
N ASP A 150 1.64 9.64 0.02
CA ASP A 150 1.27 8.72 -1.06
C ASP A 150 0.46 7.52 -0.53
N MET A 151 0.89 6.89 0.57
CA MET A 151 0.18 5.77 1.18
C MET A 151 -1.19 6.19 1.72
N HIS A 152 -1.32 7.37 2.30
CA HIS A 152 -2.59 7.89 2.79
C HIS A 152 -3.54 8.33 1.66
N ALA A 153 -3.03 8.79 0.53
CA ALA A 153 -3.84 9.01 -0.67
C ALA A 153 -4.45 7.70 -1.19
N GLU A 154 -3.67 6.61 -1.20
CA GLU A 154 -4.20 5.28 -1.51
C GLU A 154 -5.22 4.81 -0.47
N ALA A 155 -4.93 4.99 0.84
CA ALA A 155 -5.84 4.62 1.92
C ALA A 155 -7.17 5.37 1.82
N LEU A 156 -7.17 6.65 1.41
CA LEU A 156 -8.39 7.38 1.16
C LEU A 156 -9.20 6.79 -0.01
N ALA A 157 -8.55 6.47 -1.13
CA ALA A 157 -9.24 5.82 -2.24
C ALA A 157 -9.90 4.48 -1.81
N MET A 158 -9.19 3.69 -0.97
CA MET A 158 -9.74 2.48 -0.36
C MET A 158 -10.94 2.79 0.55
N THR A 159 -10.83 3.85 1.34
CA THR A 159 -11.92 4.32 2.23
C THR A 159 -13.16 4.70 1.43
N LEU A 160 -13.01 5.54 0.40
CA LEU A 160 -14.12 5.95 -0.48
C LEU A 160 -14.82 4.74 -1.11
N ASN A 161 -14.03 3.81 -1.64
CA ASN A 161 -14.56 2.56 -2.21
C ASN A 161 -15.29 1.70 -1.16
N THR A 162 -14.73 1.59 0.05
CA THR A 162 -15.31 0.79 1.15
C THR A 162 -16.66 1.31 1.61
N ILE A 163 -16.87 2.63 1.61
CA ILE A 163 -18.14 3.26 1.98
C ILE A 163 -19.10 3.46 0.78
N GLY A 164 -18.74 2.93 -0.39
CA GLY A 164 -19.57 2.92 -1.59
C GLY A 164 -19.62 4.25 -2.34
N LEU A 165 -18.62 5.12 -2.17
CA LEU A 165 -18.47 6.34 -2.96
C LEU A 165 -17.67 6.05 -4.24
N THR A 166 -18.01 6.79 -5.29
CA THR A 166 -17.24 6.78 -6.54
C THR A 166 -15.86 7.41 -6.32
N LEU A 167 -14.84 6.78 -6.87
CA LEU A 167 -13.50 7.36 -6.84
C LEU A 167 -13.47 8.64 -7.68
N PRO A 168 -12.78 9.71 -7.22
CA PRO A 168 -12.58 10.93 -7.98
C PRO A 168 -11.87 10.69 -9.33
N GLU A 169 -12.13 11.53 -10.31
CA GLU A 169 -11.53 11.41 -11.66
C GLU A 169 -10.00 11.47 -11.67
N CYS A 170 -9.38 12.13 -10.68
CA CYS A 170 -7.92 12.16 -10.54
C CYS A 170 -7.31 10.80 -10.18
N VAL A 171 -8.12 9.83 -9.73
CA VAL A 171 -7.69 8.46 -9.48
C VAL A 171 -7.62 7.70 -10.79
N GLY A 172 -6.49 7.05 -11.04
CA GLY A 172 -6.34 6.18 -12.21
C GLY A 172 -7.35 5.03 -12.23
N GLN A 173 -7.42 4.34 -13.36
CA GLN A 173 -8.25 3.16 -13.52
C GLN A 173 -7.40 1.94 -13.84
N GLN A 174 -7.88 0.76 -13.47
CA GLN A 174 -7.26 -0.47 -13.96
C GLN A 174 -7.29 -0.53 -15.48
N HIS A 175 -6.18 -0.94 -16.08
CA HIS A 175 -6.13 -1.20 -17.51
C HIS A 175 -6.70 -2.59 -17.83
N MET A 176 -7.17 -2.74 -19.06
CA MET A 176 -7.54 -4.05 -19.59
C MET A 176 -6.28 -4.92 -19.71
N LEU A 177 -6.38 -6.14 -19.24
CA LEU A 177 -5.32 -7.12 -19.41
C LEU A 177 -5.40 -7.77 -20.81
N PRO A 178 -4.28 -8.26 -21.36
CA PRO A 178 -4.31 -9.05 -22.58
C PRO A 178 -5.27 -10.24 -22.46
N ALA A 179 -5.99 -10.54 -23.55
CA ALA A 179 -7.02 -11.59 -23.55
C ALA A 179 -6.48 -13.00 -23.22
N ARG A 180 -5.19 -13.23 -23.37
CA ARG A 180 -4.50 -14.47 -22.98
C ARG A 180 -3.19 -14.13 -22.30
N GLY A 181 -3.13 -14.38 -21.01
CA GLY A 181 -1.88 -14.52 -20.28
C GLY A 181 -1.27 -15.88 -20.51
N GLY A 182 0.05 -15.97 -20.47
CA GLY A 182 0.81 -17.23 -20.49
C GLY A 182 1.65 -17.37 -19.23
N SER A 183 2.29 -18.52 -19.05
CA SER A 183 3.34 -18.70 -18.04
C SER A 183 4.69 -18.26 -18.61
N LEU A 184 5.43 -17.50 -17.83
CA LEU A 184 6.82 -17.13 -18.08
C LEU A 184 7.71 -18.17 -17.39
N GLN A 185 8.52 -18.85 -18.17
CA GLN A 185 9.56 -19.74 -17.65
C GLN A 185 10.78 -18.90 -17.26
N LEU A 186 11.21 -19.01 -16.02
CA LEU A 186 12.37 -18.32 -15.48
C LEU A 186 13.36 -19.35 -14.93
N ASP A 187 14.61 -19.24 -15.36
CA ASP A 187 15.66 -20.20 -15.01
C ASP A 187 16.08 -20.12 -13.53
N GLY A 188 15.55 -19.13 -12.81
CA GLY A 188 15.99 -18.86 -11.45
C GLY A 188 17.39 -18.22 -11.41
N GLY A 189 18.02 -18.27 -10.24
CA GLY A 189 19.33 -17.68 -10.00
C GLY A 189 19.36 -16.81 -8.76
N ASP A 190 20.49 -16.13 -8.56
CA ASP A 190 20.67 -15.25 -7.41
C ASP A 190 20.07 -13.87 -7.65
N ILE A 191 19.35 -13.34 -6.67
CA ILE A 191 18.83 -12.00 -6.65
C ILE A 191 19.24 -11.27 -5.36
N LEU A 192 19.52 -9.98 -5.45
CA LEU A 192 19.62 -9.12 -4.29
C LEU A 192 18.22 -8.70 -3.87
N LEU A 193 17.57 -9.53 -3.04
CA LEU A 193 16.22 -9.31 -2.54
C LEU A 193 16.20 -8.13 -1.56
N GLY A 194 15.28 -7.20 -1.74
CA GLY A 194 15.14 -5.99 -0.95
C GLY A 194 15.97 -4.83 -1.46
N GLY A 195 16.09 -3.79 -0.64
CA GLY A 195 16.66 -2.50 -1.03
C GLY A 195 18.01 -2.18 -0.40
N SER A 196 18.74 -1.26 -1.01
CA SER A 196 19.94 -0.64 -0.49
C SER A 196 19.68 0.81 -0.08
N GLN A 197 20.52 1.38 0.79
CA GLN A 197 20.41 2.76 1.26
C GLN A 197 20.67 3.84 0.18
N ARG A 198 21.00 3.45 -1.05
CA ARG A 198 21.28 4.41 -2.13
C ARG A 198 20.05 5.18 -2.62
N ASN A 199 18.85 4.60 -2.44
CA ASN A 199 17.58 5.20 -2.78
C ASN A 199 16.68 5.17 -1.54
N PHE A 200 15.58 5.94 -1.55
CA PHE A 200 14.57 5.83 -0.50
C PHE A 200 14.07 4.38 -0.38
N ARG A 201 14.02 3.89 0.85
CA ARG A 201 13.48 2.58 1.22
C ARG A 201 12.86 2.66 2.61
N PHE A 202 11.80 1.92 2.81
CA PHE A 202 11.31 1.64 4.16
C PHE A 202 12.22 0.65 4.87
N ASP A 203 12.19 0.66 6.19
CA ASP A 203 13.06 -0.20 7.00
C ASP A 203 12.84 -1.71 6.77
N ASN A 204 11.60 -2.11 6.46
CA ASN A 204 11.25 -3.51 6.21
C ASN A 204 11.81 -4.08 4.89
N GLU A 205 12.30 -3.21 4.01
CA GLU A 205 12.95 -3.58 2.75
C GLU A 205 14.46 -3.80 2.93
N MET A 206 15.00 -3.53 4.12
CA MET A 206 16.44 -3.55 4.41
C MET A 206 16.80 -4.51 5.54
N PRO A 207 18.07 -4.98 5.56
CA PRO A 207 19.08 -4.85 4.51
C PRO A 207 18.78 -5.76 3.32
N ALA A 208 19.18 -5.34 2.11
CA ALA A 208 19.15 -6.22 0.96
C ALA A 208 19.99 -7.48 1.19
N ARG A 209 19.52 -8.63 0.70
CA ARG A 209 20.18 -9.91 0.90
C ARG A 209 20.25 -10.73 -0.37
N MET A 210 21.38 -11.40 -0.61
CA MET A 210 21.45 -12.40 -1.67
C MET A 210 20.52 -13.57 -1.36
N THR A 211 19.68 -13.92 -2.33
CA THR A 211 18.69 -14.99 -2.23
C THR A 211 18.71 -15.79 -3.52
N SER A 212 18.89 -17.10 -3.43
CA SER A 212 18.77 -17.98 -4.59
C SER A 212 17.31 -18.35 -4.81
N VAL A 213 16.86 -18.22 -6.06
CA VAL A 213 15.53 -18.58 -6.52
C VAL A 213 15.68 -19.76 -7.46
N ALA A 214 14.99 -20.87 -7.18
CA ALA A 214 14.97 -22.03 -8.06
C ALA A 214 14.25 -21.70 -9.39
N PRO A 215 14.47 -22.47 -10.47
CA PRO A 215 13.68 -22.32 -11.69
C PRO A 215 12.18 -22.46 -11.40
N PHE A 216 11.36 -21.59 -12.00
CA PHE A 216 9.91 -21.58 -11.80
C PHE A 216 9.17 -21.01 -12.99
N ALA A 217 7.87 -21.29 -13.05
CA ALA A 217 6.97 -20.71 -14.04
C ALA A 217 5.93 -19.83 -13.35
N ILE A 218 5.82 -18.58 -13.77
CA ILE A 218 4.90 -17.59 -13.19
C ILE A 218 3.99 -17.02 -14.28
N ALA A 219 2.72 -16.78 -13.96
CA ALA A 219 1.80 -16.13 -14.87
C ALA A 219 2.32 -14.74 -15.30
N SER A 220 2.23 -14.44 -16.58
CA SER A 220 2.67 -13.15 -17.13
C SER A 220 1.81 -11.97 -16.67
N GLN A 221 0.61 -12.24 -16.17
CA GLN A 221 -0.35 -11.24 -15.70
C GLN A 221 -1.09 -11.73 -14.43
N PRO A 222 -1.70 -10.82 -13.64
CA PRO A 222 -2.58 -11.20 -12.55
C PRO A 222 -3.78 -12.02 -13.03
N VAL A 223 -4.35 -12.81 -12.14
CA VAL A 223 -5.61 -13.52 -12.38
C VAL A 223 -6.70 -12.50 -12.75
N THR A 224 -7.40 -12.75 -13.83
CA THR A 224 -8.45 -11.87 -14.34
C THR A 224 -9.76 -12.02 -13.58
N GLY A 225 -10.63 -11.01 -13.68
CA GLY A 225 -11.98 -11.08 -13.13
C GLY A 225 -12.78 -12.27 -13.62
N ALA A 226 -12.63 -12.64 -14.92
CA ALA A 226 -13.28 -13.82 -15.47
C ALA A 226 -12.78 -15.13 -14.87
N GLU A 227 -11.45 -15.31 -14.74
CA GLU A 227 -10.85 -16.50 -14.14
C GLU A 227 -11.24 -16.66 -12.68
N PHE A 228 -11.24 -15.56 -11.93
CA PHE A 228 -11.64 -15.59 -10.53
C PHE A 228 -13.14 -15.85 -10.36
N ALA A 229 -13.98 -15.24 -11.20
CA ALA A 229 -15.43 -15.47 -11.20
C ALA A 229 -15.79 -16.93 -11.52
N ALA A 230 -15.03 -17.60 -12.40
CA ALA A 230 -15.21 -19.03 -12.68
C ALA A 230 -15.08 -19.89 -11.41
N PHE A 231 -14.13 -19.59 -10.54
CA PHE A 231 -14.00 -20.24 -9.22
C PHE A 231 -15.13 -19.86 -8.27
N LEU A 232 -15.42 -18.57 -8.13
CA LEU A 232 -16.47 -18.08 -7.21
C LEU A 232 -17.86 -18.69 -7.48
N HIS A 233 -18.19 -18.90 -8.76
CA HIS A 233 -19.48 -19.42 -9.17
C HIS A 233 -19.51 -20.95 -9.30
N SER A 234 -18.36 -21.63 -9.15
CA SER A 234 -18.30 -23.08 -9.14
C SER A 234 -18.82 -23.68 -7.82
N ALA A 235 -19.25 -24.93 -7.85
CA ALA A 235 -19.56 -25.69 -6.63
C ALA A 235 -18.31 -25.88 -5.75
N ASP A 236 -17.13 -25.87 -6.35
CA ASP A 236 -15.83 -26.06 -5.70
C ASP A 236 -15.48 -24.91 -4.74
N TYR A 237 -16.05 -23.72 -4.91
CA TYR A 237 -15.81 -22.61 -3.96
C TYR A 237 -16.19 -22.98 -2.51
N ARG A 238 -17.15 -23.87 -2.30
CA ARG A 238 -17.53 -24.34 -0.97
C ARG A 238 -16.85 -25.64 -0.56
N ASP A 239 -16.06 -26.26 -1.43
CA ASP A 239 -15.35 -27.50 -1.14
C ASP A 239 -14.11 -27.23 -0.28
N ASN A 240 -14.09 -27.75 0.94
CA ASN A 240 -13.01 -27.55 1.90
C ASN A 240 -11.66 -28.07 1.42
N ARG A 241 -11.61 -28.94 0.41
CA ARG A 241 -10.34 -29.43 -0.17
C ARG A 241 -9.45 -28.30 -0.71
N PHE A 242 -10.06 -27.20 -1.14
CA PHE A 242 -9.32 -26.06 -1.71
C PHE A 242 -8.97 -24.99 -0.68
N TRP A 243 -9.50 -25.07 0.54
CA TRP A 243 -9.28 -24.07 1.58
C TRP A 243 -8.34 -24.57 2.67
N SER A 244 -7.56 -23.68 3.27
CA SER A 244 -6.91 -23.95 4.55
C SER A 244 -7.96 -23.91 5.68
N ASP A 245 -7.61 -24.43 6.86
CA ASP A 245 -8.50 -24.36 8.03
C ASP A 245 -8.88 -22.91 8.39
N ALA A 246 -7.93 -22.00 8.29
CA ALA A 246 -8.16 -20.57 8.50
C ALA A 246 -9.06 -19.99 7.40
N GLY A 247 -8.85 -20.39 6.15
CA GLY A 247 -9.66 -19.99 5.00
C GLY A 247 -11.10 -20.50 5.09
N CYS A 248 -11.34 -21.72 5.57
CA CYS A 248 -12.70 -22.24 5.83
C CYS A 248 -13.43 -21.36 6.85
N LYS A 249 -12.79 -21.08 7.97
CA LYS A 249 -13.37 -20.23 9.04
C LYS A 249 -13.67 -18.83 8.53
N TRP A 250 -12.74 -18.24 7.77
CA TRP A 250 -12.91 -16.93 7.17
C TRP A 250 -14.08 -16.92 6.16
N ARG A 251 -14.13 -17.87 5.23
CA ARG A 251 -15.19 -17.99 4.22
C ARG A 251 -16.58 -18.10 4.84
N ASP A 252 -16.70 -18.91 5.90
CA ASP A 252 -17.98 -19.18 6.56
C ASP A 252 -18.46 -17.97 7.39
N ALA A 253 -17.54 -17.11 7.84
CA ALA A 253 -17.84 -15.87 8.57
C ALA A 253 -17.95 -14.63 7.66
N ALA A 254 -17.39 -14.68 6.45
CA ALA A 254 -17.32 -13.53 5.57
C ALA A 254 -18.70 -13.17 5.02
N SER A 255 -19.06 -11.88 5.11
CA SER A 255 -20.25 -11.35 4.42
C SER A 255 -20.09 -11.43 2.91
N ALA A 256 -21.19 -11.62 2.20
CA ALA A 256 -21.19 -11.54 0.74
C ALA A 256 -20.72 -10.14 0.31
N LEU A 257 -19.69 -10.10 -0.52
CA LEU A 257 -19.23 -8.87 -1.17
C LEU A 257 -19.74 -8.87 -2.60
N THR A 258 -20.54 -7.85 -2.96
CA THR A 258 -20.90 -7.64 -4.36
C THR A 258 -19.64 -7.16 -5.10
N ARG A 259 -19.10 -7.99 -5.96
CA ARG A 259 -17.93 -7.67 -6.77
C ARG A 259 -18.36 -7.40 -8.19
N HIS A 260 -18.18 -6.20 -8.65
CA HIS A 260 -18.26 -5.87 -10.08
C HIS A 260 -16.88 -6.11 -10.70
N ALA A 261 -16.56 -7.37 -10.99
CA ALA A 261 -15.33 -7.68 -11.69
C ALA A 261 -15.53 -7.51 -13.19
N ASP A 262 -14.84 -6.55 -13.79
CA ASP A 262 -14.67 -6.53 -15.24
C ASP A 262 -13.89 -7.78 -15.63
N ALA A 263 -14.47 -8.58 -16.54
CA ALA A 263 -13.93 -9.88 -16.94
C ALA A 263 -12.47 -9.81 -17.41
N ASN A 264 -12.09 -8.70 -18.03
CA ASN A 264 -10.78 -8.51 -18.66
C ASN A 264 -9.82 -7.64 -17.85
N ARG A 265 -10.15 -7.28 -16.61
CA ARG A 265 -9.26 -6.60 -15.68
C ARG A 265 -8.73 -7.57 -14.62
N ALA A 266 -7.70 -7.17 -13.90
CA ALA A 266 -7.23 -7.96 -12.77
C ALA A 266 -8.34 -8.11 -11.71
N ALA A 267 -8.53 -9.31 -11.19
CA ALA A 267 -9.42 -9.55 -10.07
C ALA A 267 -8.96 -8.71 -8.87
N ALA A 268 -9.85 -7.89 -8.34
CA ALA A 268 -9.58 -7.02 -7.20
C ALA A 268 -10.42 -7.44 -5.97
N HIS A 269 -10.05 -6.92 -4.81
CA HIS A 269 -10.75 -7.21 -3.55
C HIS A 269 -10.76 -8.70 -3.19
N VAL A 270 -9.63 -9.37 -3.42
CA VAL A 270 -9.40 -10.79 -3.16
C VAL A 270 -8.59 -10.92 -1.87
N SER A 271 -9.09 -11.68 -0.87
CA SER A 271 -8.30 -12.00 0.33
C SER A 271 -7.21 -13.02 0.01
N LEU A 272 -6.19 -13.12 0.91
CA LEU A 272 -5.19 -14.18 0.78
C LEU A 272 -5.83 -15.56 0.77
N HIS A 273 -6.84 -15.79 1.62
CA HIS A 273 -7.55 -17.08 1.71
C HIS A 273 -8.20 -17.46 0.38
N GLU A 274 -8.80 -16.51 -0.31
CA GLU A 274 -9.42 -16.72 -1.63
C GLU A 274 -8.36 -16.94 -2.72
N ALA A 275 -7.26 -16.19 -2.68
CA ALA A 275 -6.16 -16.36 -3.63
C ALA A 275 -5.51 -17.75 -3.52
N GLU A 276 -5.27 -18.23 -2.30
CA GLU A 276 -4.77 -19.58 -2.04
C GLU A 276 -5.76 -20.66 -2.48
N ALA A 277 -7.06 -20.48 -2.18
CA ALA A 277 -8.10 -21.43 -2.56
C ALA A 277 -8.23 -21.54 -4.09
N TRP A 278 -8.22 -20.40 -4.78
CA TRP A 278 -8.20 -20.38 -6.24
C TRP A 278 -6.96 -21.07 -6.80
N CYS A 279 -5.80 -20.83 -6.23
CA CYS A 279 -4.57 -21.48 -6.66
C CYS A 279 -4.66 -23.01 -6.54
N ARG A 280 -5.14 -23.52 -5.41
CA ARG A 280 -5.34 -24.99 -5.22
C ARG A 280 -6.35 -25.57 -6.20
N TRP A 281 -7.46 -24.84 -6.44
CA TRP A 281 -8.48 -25.24 -7.42
C TRP A 281 -7.93 -25.30 -8.83
N ALA A 282 -7.09 -24.34 -9.22
CA ALA A 282 -6.48 -24.27 -10.55
C ALA A 282 -5.22 -25.16 -10.69
N GLY A 283 -4.84 -25.92 -9.65
CA GLY A 283 -3.58 -26.70 -9.68
C GLY A 283 -2.33 -25.82 -9.73
N ARG A 284 -2.37 -24.66 -9.09
CA ARG A 284 -1.30 -23.65 -9.06
C ARG A 284 -0.95 -23.27 -7.62
N ARG A 285 0.02 -22.38 -7.45
CA ARG A 285 0.41 -21.81 -6.16
C ARG A 285 0.64 -20.30 -6.24
N LEU A 286 0.65 -19.61 -5.11
CA LEU A 286 1.14 -18.23 -5.05
C LEU A 286 2.66 -18.19 -5.21
N PRO A 287 3.22 -17.13 -5.82
CA PRO A 287 4.65 -16.89 -5.80
C PRO A 287 5.11 -16.56 -4.37
N SER A 288 6.34 -16.90 -4.03
CA SER A 288 7.03 -16.28 -2.92
C SER A 288 7.39 -14.82 -3.26
N GLU A 289 7.69 -14.01 -2.25
CA GLU A 289 8.20 -12.65 -2.43
C GLU A 289 9.46 -12.63 -3.32
N ALA A 290 10.36 -13.58 -3.12
CA ALA A 290 11.59 -13.67 -3.89
C ALA A 290 11.34 -14.03 -5.37
N GLU A 291 10.44 -14.96 -5.65
CA GLU A 291 10.05 -15.30 -7.03
C GLU A 291 9.37 -14.11 -7.73
N TRP A 292 8.48 -13.41 -7.01
CA TRP A 292 7.82 -12.23 -7.56
C TRP A 292 8.82 -11.12 -7.92
N GLU A 293 9.73 -10.80 -6.98
CA GLU A 293 10.75 -9.77 -7.19
C GLU A 293 11.75 -10.17 -8.27
N PHE A 294 12.16 -11.46 -8.31
CA PHE A 294 13.00 -11.99 -9.38
C PHE A 294 12.35 -11.81 -10.75
N ALA A 295 11.07 -12.15 -10.90
CA ALA A 295 10.34 -11.97 -12.14
C ALA A 295 10.22 -10.49 -12.53
N ALA A 296 9.94 -9.63 -11.58
CA ALA A 296 9.82 -8.17 -11.79
C ALA A 296 11.15 -7.52 -12.22
N VAL A 297 12.27 -8.00 -11.71
CA VAL A 297 13.60 -7.47 -12.08
C VAL A 297 14.03 -8.01 -13.45
N ASN A 298 13.79 -9.28 -13.75
CA ASN A 298 14.37 -9.97 -14.90
C ASN A 298 13.45 -10.07 -16.14
N SER A 299 12.15 -9.72 -16.03
CA SER A 299 11.21 -9.84 -17.16
C SER A 299 10.45 -8.54 -17.42
N ALA A 300 10.69 -7.92 -18.58
CA ALA A 300 9.91 -6.76 -19.03
C ALA A 300 8.42 -7.12 -19.23
N LEU A 301 8.14 -8.31 -19.80
CA LEU A 301 6.77 -8.78 -20.02
C LEU A 301 6.00 -8.94 -18.70
N PHE A 302 6.68 -9.39 -17.64
CA PHE A 302 6.08 -9.44 -16.30
C PHE A 302 5.69 -8.04 -15.79
N ARG A 303 6.59 -7.05 -15.96
CA ARG A 303 6.36 -5.67 -15.49
C ARG A 303 5.20 -4.98 -16.19
N GLN A 304 4.91 -5.28 -17.44
CA GLN A 304 3.84 -4.64 -18.20
C GLN A 304 2.45 -4.76 -17.57
N SER A 305 2.22 -5.78 -16.76
CA SER A 305 0.94 -6.00 -16.05
C SER A 305 1.01 -5.71 -14.55
N CYS A 306 2.14 -5.25 -14.02
CA CYS A 306 2.25 -4.78 -12.64
C CYS A 306 1.52 -3.45 -12.44
N GLY A 307 1.15 -3.14 -11.18
CA GLY A 307 0.49 -1.88 -10.83
C GLY A 307 -1.01 -1.86 -11.10
N GLN A 308 -1.63 -3.00 -11.38
CA GLN A 308 -3.09 -3.14 -11.53
C GLN A 308 -3.77 -3.40 -10.20
N VAL A 309 -3.21 -4.31 -9.43
CA VAL A 309 -3.61 -4.70 -8.08
C VAL A 309 -2.37 -4.99 -7.26
N TRP A 310 -2.44 -4.80 -5.96
CA TRP A 310 -1.48 -5.40 -5.04
C TRP A 310 -1.57 -6.92 -5.13
N GLU A 311 -0.46 -7.58 -5.36
CA GLU A 311 -0.42 -9.02 -5.60
C GLU A 311 0.02 -9.77 -4.34
N TRP A 312 -0.87 -10.62 -3.81
CA TRP A 312 -0.56 -11.51 -2.70
C TRP A 312 0.60 -12.45 -3.02
N THR A 313 1.52 -12.62 -2.08
CA THR A 313 2.56 -13.62 -2.12
C THR A 313 2.33 -14.69 -1.06
N SER A 314 3.03 -15.82 -1.16
CA SER A 314 3.04 -16.87 -0.12
C SER A 314 3.94 -16.53 1.08
N THR A 315 4.61 -15.38 1.08
CA THR A 315 5.60 -15.01 2.09
C THR A 315 4.95 -14.25 3.24
N ALA A 316 5.07 -14.76 4.46
CA ALA A 316 4.68 -14.03 5.66
C ALA A 316 5.52 -12.77 5.83
N PHE A 317 4.90 -11.68 6.27
CA PHE A 317 5.62 -10.44 6.55
C PHE A 317 6.48 -10.61 7.79
N ALA A 318 7.79 -10.72 7.58
CA ALA A 318 8.80 -10.89 8.62
C ALA A 318 10.00 -9.98 8.34
N PRO A 319 10.80 -9.62 9.37
CA PRO A 319 12.00 -8.83 9.16
C PRO A 319 13.04 -9.63 8.37
N PHE A 320 13.78 -8.97 7.50
CA PHE A 320 14.96 -9.58 6.90
C PHE A 320 16.06 -9.81 7.94
N PRO A 321 16.93 -10.83 7.78
CA PRO A 321 18.09 -11.01 8.65
C PRO A 321 18.95 -9.74 8.72
N GLY A 322 19.24 -9.27 9.92
CA GLY A 322 19.96 -8.01 10.14
C GLY A 322 19.08 -6.75 10.10
N PHE A 323 17.76 -6.90 10.09
CA PHE A 323 16.83 -5.79 10.19
C PHE A 323 17.13 -4.89 11.40
N SER A 324 17.02 -3.58 11.17
CA SER A 324 17.05 -2.55 12.22
C SER A 324 15.93 -1.55 11.95
N PRO A 325 15.10 -1.24 12.95
CA PRO A 325 14.00 -0.29 12.74
C PRO A 325 14.53 1.09 12.36
N GLY A 326 13.89 1.69 11.36
CA GLY A 326 14.13 3.06 10.93
C GLY A 326 13.47 4.11 11.82
N ARG A 327 13.49 5.37 11.36
CA ARG A 327 12.81 6.50 12.07
C ARG A 327 11.32 6.24 12.27
N TYR A 328 10.65 5.64 11.29
CA TYR A 328 9.24 5.26 11.37
C TYR A 328 9.10 3.79 11.79
N ARG A 329 9.53 3.49 13.00
CA ARG A 329 9.55 2.14 13.57
C ARG A 329 8.20 1.43 13.50
N ASP A 330 7.12 2.16 13.78
CA ASP A 330 5.77 1.59 13.88
C ASP A 330 5.15 1.28 12.51
N TYR A 331 5.84 1.61 11.43
CA TYR A 331 5.45 1.18 10.09
C TYR A 331 5.60 -0.33 9.91
N SER A 332 6.63 -0.95 10.48
CA SER A 332 6.97 -2.35 10.21
C SER A 332 6.87 -3.26 11.43
N VAL A 333 7.50 -2.86 12.53
CA VAL A 333 7.73 -3.74 13.70
C VAL A 333 6.45 -4.34 14.30
N PRO A 334 5.33 -3.61 14.48
CA PRO A 334 4.13 -4.16 15.09
C PRO A 334 3.43 -5.25 14.26
N TRP A 335 3.75 -5.33 12.96
CA TRP A 335 3.00 -6.11 11.98
C TRP A 335 3.69 -7.41 11.58
N PHE A 336 4.96 -7.59 11.97
CA PHE A 336 5.68 -8.82 11.71
C PHE A 336 4.99 -10.04 12.34
N GLY A 337 4.91 -11.13 11.56
CA GLY A 337 4.32 -12.40 11.97
C GLY A 337 2.79 -12.47 11.91
N THR A 338 2.09 -11.35 11.67
CA THR A 338 0.62 -11.31 11.58
C THR A 338 0.10 -10.95 10.19
N HIS A 339 0.96 -10.38 9.35
CA HIS A 339 0.64 -9.91 8.00
C HIS A 339 1.33 -10.76 6.94
N GLN A 340 0.86 -10.62 5.71
CA GLN A 340 1.38 -11.27 4.52
C GLN A 340 1.92 -10.21 3.55
N VAL A 341 3.00 -10.53 2.83
CA VAL A 341 3.60 -9.59 1.86
C VAL A 341 2.75 -9.51 0.59
N LEU A 342 2.53 -8.27 0.14
CA LEU A 342 1.99 -7.96 -1.17
C LEU A 342 3.01 -7.16 -1.97
N LYS A 343 3.01 -7.33 -3.30
CA LYS A 343 3.97 -6.72 -4.23
C LYS A 343 3.26 -5.99 -5.37
N GLY A 344 3.95 -5.07 -6.02
CA GLY A 344 3.62 -4.55 -7.34
C GLY A 344 2.82 -3.25 -7.39
N GLY A 345 2.11 -2.90 -6.33
CA GLY A 345 1.22 -1.74 -6.33
C GLY A 345 -0.12 -1.99 -7.01
N SER A 346 -1.12 -1.18 -6.68
CA SER A 346 -2.42 -1.15 -7.34
C SER A 346 -2.52 0.04 -8.30
N PHE A 347 -3.61 0.13 -9.06
CA PHE A 347 -3.83 1.25 -9.98
C PHE A 347 -3.94 2.61 -9.26
N VAL A 348 -4.29 2.62 -7.97
CA VAL A 348 -4.34 3.84 -7.14
C VAL A 348 -3.02 4.15 -6.44
N THR A 349 -2.08 3.20 -6.39
CA THR A 349 -0.77 3.42 -5.78
C THR A 349 0.04 4.43 -6.59
N HIS A 350 0.67 5.39 -5.92
CA HIS A 350 1.52 6.37 -6.61
C HIS A 350 2.71 5.68 -7.32
N PRO A 351 3.08 6.06 -8.55
CA PRO A 351 4.15 5.42 -9.34
C PRO A 351 5.47 5.26 -8.59
N ARG A 352 5.86 6.22 -7.73
CA ARG A 352 7.11 6.14 -6.95
C ARG A 352 7.12 5.06 -5.87
N LEU A 353 5.97 4.45 -5.54
CA LEU A 353 5.86 3.29 -4.65
C LEU A 353 5.65 1.96 -5.41
N LYS A 354 5.72 1.95 -6.74
CA LYS A 354 5.55 0.74 -7.58
C LYS A 354 6.90 0.09 -7.98
N TYR A 355 7.93 0.21 -7.16
CA TYR A 355 9.20 -0.45 -7.43
C TYR A 355 9.24 -1.89 -6.91
N PRO A 356 10.02 -2.78 -7.53
CA PRO A 356 10.00 -4.21 -7.22
C PRO A 356 10.29 -4.57 -5.76
N GLN A 357 11.16 -3.80 -5.08
CA GLN A 357 11.58 -4.07 -3.70
C GLN A 357 10.52 -3.69 -2.66
N TYR A 358 9.54 -2.81 -3.00
CA TYR A 358 8.53 -2.38 -2.06
C TYR A 358 7.76 -3.58 -1.48
N ARG A 359 7.58 -3.58 -0.16
CA ARG A 359 6.89 -4.62 0.60
C ARG A 359 5.67 -4.02 1.27
N ASN A 360 4.51 -4.11 0.63
CA ASN A 360 3.25 -3.84 1.29
C ASN A 360 2.80 -5.08 2.09
N PHE A 361 1.95 -4.87 3.09
CA PHE A 361 1.55 -5.95 3.98
C PHE A 361 0.16 -5.71 4.57
N TYR A 362 -0.66 -6.76 4.57
CA TYR A 362 -2.00 -6.76 5.17
C TYR A 362 -2.27 -8.11 5.84
N THR A 363 -3.27 -8.14 6.74
CA THR A 363 -3.74 -9.42 7.31
C THR A 363 -4.43 -10.27 6.26
N PRO A 364 -4.35 -11.61 6.34
CA PRO A 364 -4.88 -12.54 5.33
C PRO A 364 -6.37 -12.41 5.03
N ASP A 365 -7.14 -11.91 5.98
CA ASP A 365 -8.60 -11.75 5.91
C ASP A 365 -9.07 -10.52 5.15
N ARG A 366 -8.18 -9.52 4.98
CA ARG A 366 -8.52 -8.25 4.34
C ARG A 366 -8.76 -8.40 2.83
N ARG A 367 -9.78 -7.69 2.34
CA ARG A 367 -10.14 -7.63 0.92
C ARG A 367 -10.73 -6.29 0.48
N ASP A 368 -10.67 -5.29 1.34
CA ASP A 368 -11.10 -3.91 1.07
C ASP A 368 -10.12 -3.14 0.19
N MET A 369 -8.84 -3.56 0.19
CA MET A 369 -7.81 -3.00 -0.66
C MET A 369 -8.02 -3.43 -2.13
N PHE A 370 -7.37 -2.71 -3.03
CA PHE A 370 -7.27 -3.09 -4.45
C PHE A 370 -6.20 -4.19 -4.61
N CYS A 371 -6.47 -5.35 -4.03
CA CYS A 371 -5.57 -6.51 -4.03
C CYS A 371 -6.15 -7.67 -4.82
N GLY A 372 -5.27 -8.35 -5.52
CA GLY A 372 -5.48 -9.57 -6.27
C GLY A 372 -4.26 -10.47 -6.14
N PHE A 373 -3.95 -11.24 -7.15
CA PHE A 373 -2.80 -12.14 -7.11
C PHE A 373 -2.41 -12.63 -8.50
N ARG A 374 -1.20 -13.11 -8.57
CA ARG A 374 -0.64 -13.84 -9.69
C ARG A 374 -0.27 -15.25 -9.23
N SER A 375 -0.20 -16.21 -10.11
CA SER A 375 0.07 -17.60 -9.73
C SER A 375 1.29 -18.17 -10.42
N CYS A 376 1.96 -19.11 -9.74
CA CYS A 376 2.99 -19.97 -10.29
C CYS A 376 2.44 -21.37 -10.61
N GLU A 377 3.09 -22.08 -11.53
CA GLU A 377 2.87 -23.52 -11.72
C GLU A 377 3.37 -24.27 -10.48
N MET A 378 2.78 -25.45 -10.25
CA MET A 378 3.33 -26.39 -9.27
C MET A 378 4.67 -26.87 -9.78
N GLY A 379 5.70 -26.82 -8.97
CA GLY A 379 7.03 -27.32 -9.28
C GLY A 379 7.10 -28.86 -9.21
#